data_312f43a158402e25d0417e96c3d719df
#
_entry.id   312f43a158402e25d0417e96c3d719df
#
_cell.length_a   1.000
_cell.length_b   1.000
_cell.length_c   1.000
_cell.angle_alpha   90.00
_cell.angle_beta   90.00
_cell.angle_gamma   90.00
#
_symmetry.space_group_name_H-M   'P 1'
#
loop_
_entity.id
_entity.type
_entity.pdbx_description
1 polymer ?
#
loop_
_entity_poly.entity_id
_entity_poly.type
_entity_poly.pdbx_seq_one_letter_code
_entity_poly.pdbx_strand_id
1 'polypeptide(L)'
;MAKLAVTGGGRCNITNSFEHVRSLKDVYPRGTNLMKRLLKSFSANDLLAWFENEGIRFTTQEDGCVFPCSQDAMQIVRCLERLMSESGVQLLCGTRVLKITDLGNHRHRLTFADGREEDFDNVILSSGGTSADFLRSMLPHDIGITPTVPSLFTFRTGDDPLKSLMGTVVEHTRLSIPGSGISSEGILLVTDWGLSGPAALKLSSYAARFLNEKQYRAPLCINWAGCTENEVHEEIALLAEVNSKKLVVNAGLSRLSTRLWKHLCQKSGISGEARWADLGKKATNKLCSTLCADNEEIIGRVNFKDEFVTCGGVALNEINSADMECKKHNGLYFTGEVLDIDAVTGGFNLQAAWSTAFAVAAGL
;
A
#
# COMPACT_ATOMS: atom_id res chain seq x y z
N MET A 1 19.63 -3.06 -6.09
CA MET A 1 18.18 -3.45 -6.26
C MET A 1 17.62 -4.25 -5.06
N ALA A 2 18.13 -4.03 -3.84
CA ALA A 2 17.75 -4.81 -2.66
C ALA A 2 16.23 -4.79 -2.36
N LYS A 3 15.57 -3.64 -2.53
CA LYS A 3 14.13 -3.50 -2.29
C LYS A 3 13.30 -4.31 -3.29
N LEU A 4 13.73 -4.37 -4.56
CA LEU A 4 13.05 -5.16 -5.60
C LEU A 4 13.09 -6.66 -5.28
N ALA A 5 14.22 -7.16 -4.76
CA ALA A 5 14.42 -8.57 -4.43
C ALA A 5 13.44 -9.11 -3.37
N VAL A 6 12.94 -8.24 -2.47
CA VAL A 6 12.03 -8.65 -1.37
C VAL A 6 10.55 -8.32 -1.66
N THR A 7 10.25 -7.61 -2.74
CA THR A 7 8.87 -7.22 -3.06
C THR A 7 7.97 -8.44 -3.34
N GLY A 8 6.69 -8.33 -2.98
CA GLY A 8 5.73 -9.40 -3.16
C GLY A 8 6.11 -10.71 -2.45
N GLY A 9 6.81 -10.61 -1.30
CA GLY A 9 7.32 -11.77 -0.56
C GLY A 9 8.42 -12.52 -1.30
N GLY A 10 9.29 -11.82 -2.02
CA GLY A 10 10.38 -12.38 -2.82
C GLY A 10 9.95 -12.87 -4.22
N ARG A 11 8.68 -12.68 -4.60
CA ARG A 11 8.15 -13.07 -5.92
C ARG A 11 8.17 -11.95 -6.96
N CYS A 12 8.32 -10.71 -6.55
CA CYS A 12 8.19 -9.48 -7.34
C CYS A 12 6.79 -9.28 -7.95
N ASN A 13 5.89 -8.63 -7.20
CA ASN A 13 4.65 -8.11 -7.78
C ASN A 13 4.97 -6.90 -8.66
N ILE A 14 5.34 -7.15 -9.93
CA ILE A 14 6.00 -6.19 -10.82
C ILE A 14 5.08 -5.05 -11.25
N THR A 15 3.78 -5.34 -11.39
CA THR A 15 2.74 -4.39 -11.77
C THR A 15 1.36 -4.95 -11.43
N ASN A 16 0.32 -4.28 -11.90
CA ASN A 16 -1.07 -4.73 -11.87
C ASN A 16 -1.65 -4.70 -13.29
N SER A 17 -2.61 -5.57 -13.60
CA SER A 17 -3.31 -5.56 -14.90
C SER A 17 -4.21 -4.34 -15.09
N PHE A 18 -4.59 -3.68 -14.00
CA PHE A 18 -5.56 -2.58 -13.94
C PHE A 18 -6.99 -2.93 -14.38
N GLU A 19 -7.30 -4.17 -14.72
CA GLU A 19 -8.64 -4.59 -15.18
C GLU A 19 -9.73 -4.35 -14.12
N HIS A 20 -9.39 -4.49 -12.84
CA HIS A 20 -10.31 -4.29 -11.72
C HIS A 20 -10.24 -2.87 -11.13
N VAL A 21 -9.43 -1.97 -11.69
CA VAL A 21 -9.27 -0.60 -11.21
C VAL A 21 -10.33 0.30 -11.84
N ARG A 22 -11.37 0.66 -11.08
CA ARG A 22 -12.44 1.56 -11.55
C ARG A 22 -11.97 3.01 -11.65
N SER A 23 -11.11 3.43 -10.76
CA SER A 23 -10.55 4.77 -10.73
C SER A 23 -9.10 4.73 -10.25
N LEU A 24 -8.21 5.47 -10.92
CA LEU A 24 -6.82 5.60 -10.47
C LEU A 24 -6.69 6.26 -9.09
N LYS A 25 -7.71 7.00 -8.63
CA LYS A 25 -7.75 7.57 -7.27
C LYS A 25 -7.83 6.48 -6.20
N ASP A 26 -8.44 5.34 -6.53
CA ASP A 26 -8.59 4.22 -5.59
C ASP A 26 -7.27 3.48 -5.36
N VAL A 27 -6.33 3.61 -6.28
CA VAL A 27 -5.03 2.93 -6.21
C VAL A 27 -3.87 3.88 -5.98
N TYR A 28 -3.95 5.13 -6.47
CA TYR A 28 -2.96 6.18 -6.25
C TYR A 28 -3.59 7.34 -5.46
N PRO A 29 -3.67 7.27 -4.13
CA PRO A 29 -4.22 8.37 -3.31
C PRO A 29 -3.39 9.66 -3.44
N ARG A 30 -2.11 9.57 -3.79
CA ARG A 30 -1.21 10.68 -4.14
C ARG A 30 -0.60 10.44 -5.51
N GLY A 31 -0.44 11.50 -6.29
CA GLY A 31 0.11 11.42 -7.65
C GLY A 31 -0.85 10.91 -8.73
N THR A 32 -2.17 10.77 -8.46
CA THR A 32 -3.17 10.25 -9.42
C THR A 32 -3.08 10.93 -10.79
N ASN A 33 -3.01 12.26 -10.84
CA ASN A 33 -3.02 13.02 -12.10
C ASN A 33 -1.74 12.79 -12.91
N LEU A 34 -0.60 12.68 -12.24
CA LEU A 34 0.67 12.35 -12.86
C LEU A 34 0.61 10.92 -13.42
N MET A 35 0.19 9.94 -12.62
CA MET A 35 0.06 8.56 -13.08
C MET A 35 -0.92 8.39 -14.23
N LYS A 36 -2.02 9.15 -14.25
CA LYS A 36 -2.96 9.16 -15.39
C LYS A 36 -2.29 9.58 -16.71
N ARG A 37 -1.30 10.46 -16.64
CA ARG A 37 -0.51 10.87 -17.80
C ARG A 37 0.53 9.81 -18.16
N LEU A 38 1.32 9.37 -17.19
CA LEU A 38 2.44 8.45 -17.39
C LEU A 38 1.99 7.08 -17.93
N LEU A 39 0.87 6.55 -17.44
CA LEU A 39 0.29 5.29 -17.91
C LEU A 39 -0.19 5.32 -19.36
N LYS A 40 -0.37 6.51 -19.97
CA LYS A 40 -0.63 6.64 -21.40
C LYS A 40 0.64 6.51 -22.25
N SER A 41 1.79 6.85 -21.66
CA SER A 41 3.09 6.78 -22.34
C SER A 41 3.80 5.45 -22.07
N PHE A 42 3.64 4.89 -20.87
CA PHE A 42 4.21 3.60 -20.47
C PHE A 42 3.28 2.89 -19.48
N SER A 43 2.42 2.04 -20.00
CA SER A 43 1.43 1.27 -19.27
C SER A 43 2.02 -0.02 -18.68
N ALA A 44 1.18 -0.77 -17.95
CA ALA A 44 1.53 -2.11 -17.50
C ALA A 44 1.81 -3.07 -18.67
N ASN A 45 1.03 -2.97 -19.75
CA ASN A 45 1.26 -3.81 -20.94
C ASN A 45 2.60 -3.49 -21.63
N ASP A 46 2.97 -2.21 -21.70
CA ASP A 46 4.27 -1.80 -22.26
C ASP A 46 5.42 -2.35 -21.40
N LEU A 47 5.29 -2.28 -20.08
CA LEU A 47 6.25 -2.87 -19.14
C LEU A 47 6.40 -4.38 -19.35
N LEU A 48 5.28 -5.10 -19.41
CA LEU A 48 5.31 -6.56 -19.60
C LEU A 48 5.94 -6.92 -20.95
N ALA A 49 5.53 -6.25 -22.03
CA ALA A 49 6.12 -6.46 -23.35
C ALA A 49 7.64 -6.18 -23.38
N TRP A 50 8.09 -5.16 -22.64
CA TRP A 50 9.51 -4.85 -22.53
C TRP A 50 10.29 -6.01 -21.87
N PHE A 51 9.81 -6.55 -20.75
CA PHE A 51 10.45 -7.69 -20.09
C PHE A 51 10.27 -9.01 -20.86
N GLU A 52 9.17 -9.19 -21.59
CA GLU A 52 8.95 -10.36 -22.45
C GLU A 52 9.96 -10.43 -23.59
N ASN A 53 10.35 -9.28 -24.15
CA ASN A 53 11.44 -9.19 -25.14
C ASN A 53 12.80 -9.62 -24.53
N GLU A 54 12.95 -9.49 -23.21
CA GLU A 54 14.10 -9.97 -22.46
C GLU A 54 13.97 -11.44 -22.00
N GLY A 55 12.93 -12.15 -22.46
CA GLY A 55 12.70 -13.57 -22.21
C GLY A 55 12.01 -13.88 -20.87
N ILE A 56 11.42 -12.90 -20.19
CA ILE A 56 10.70 -13.09 -18.94
C ILE A 56 9.21 -13.24 -19.23
N ARG A 57 8.58 -14.30 -18.72
CA ARG A 57 7.14 -14.53 -18.83
C ARG A 57 6.45 -14.17 -17.51
N PHE A 58 5.20 -13.72 -17.62
CA PHE A 58 4.40 -13.28 -16.48
C PHE A 58 3.11 -14.08 -16.32
N THR A 59 2.57 -14.06 -15.11
CA THR A 59 1.25 -14.57 -14.75
C THR A 59 0.49 -13.50 -13.97
N THR A 60 -0.79 -13.33 -14.31
CA THR A 60 -1.70 -12.42 -13.61
C THR A 60 -2.57 -13.23 -12.67
N GLN A 61 -2.65 -12.80 -11.41
CA GLN A 61 -3.53 -13.39 -10.40
C GLN A 61 -4.95 -12.79 -10.50
N GLU A 62 -5.93 -13.42 -9.85
CA GLU A 62 -7.34 -12.99 -9.87
C GLU A 62 -7.56 -11.55 -9.37
N ASP A 63 -6.68 -11.06 -8.49
CA ASP A 63 -6.70 -9.69 -7.97
C ASP A 63 -6.00 -8.67 -8.90
N GLY A 64 -5.58 -9.09 -10.07
CA GLY A 64 -4.85 -8.29 -11.05
C GLY A 64 -3.36 -8.12 -10.76
N CYS A 65 -2.83 -8.66 -9.68
CA CYS A 65 -1.40 -8.64 -9.39
C CYS A 65 -0.61 -9.46 -10.42
N VAL A 66 0.49 -8.92 -10.92
CA VAL A 66 1.31 -9.57 -11.95
C VAL A 66 2.68 -9.96 -11.39
N PHE A 67 3.03 -11.22 -11.60
CA PHE A 67 4.30 -11.82 -11.13
C PHE A 67 5.04 -12.50 -12.28
N PRO A 68 6.38 -12.60 -12.22
CA PRO A 68 7.09 -13.50 -13.12
C PRO A 68 6.61 -14.94 -12.92
N CYS A 69 6.50 -15.72 -14.00
CA CYS A 69 6.08 -17.13 -13.92
C CYS A 69 7.01 -17.98 -13.03
N SER A 70 8.26 -17.58 -12.89
CA SER A 70 9.21 -18.21 -11.97
C SER A 70 8.89 -18.01 -10.49
N GLN A 71 8.04 -17.04 -10.15
CA GLN A 71 7.77 -16.60 -8.77
C GLN A 71 9.04 -16.21 -7.99
N ASP A 72 10.09 -15.76 -8.70
CA ASP A 72 11.40 -15.37 -8.16
C ASP A 72 11.73 -13.92 -8.56
N ALA A 73 11.74 -13.01 -7.60
CA ALA A 73 12.12 -11.61 -7.79
C ALA A 73 13.54 -11.46 -8.36
N MET A 74 14.43 -12.42 -8.05
CA MET A 74 15.81 -12.39 -8.53
C MET A 74 15.91 -12.57 -10.06
N GLN A 75 14.89 -13.13 -10.71
CA GLN A 75 14.85 -13.17 -12.18
C GLN A 75 14.81 -11.76 -12.78
N ILE A 76 13.98 -10.88 -12.20
CA ILE A 76 13.89 -9.48 -12.61
C ILE A 76 15.18 -8.73 -12.31
N VAL A 77 15.73 -8.92 -11.10
CA VAL A 77 16.99 -8.29 -10.68
C VAL A 77 18.13 -8.66 -11.63
N ARG A 78 18.31 -9.95 -11.91
CA ARG A 78 19.38 -10.44 -12.81
C ARG A 78 19.23 -9.96 -14.25
N CYS A 79 17.98 -9.85 -14.74
CA CYS A 79 17.71 -9.28 -16.05
C CYS A 79 18.18 -7.82 -16.12
N LEU A 80 17.81 -7.00 -15.15
CA LEU A 80 18.24 -5.60 -15.12
C LEU A 80 19.76 -5.45 -14.94
N GLU A 81 20.38 -6.26 -14.09
CA GLU A 81 21.85 -6.27 -13.91
C GLU A 81 22.57 -6.64 -15.20
N ARG A 82 22.08 -7.65 -15.94
CA ARG A 82 22.60 -8.04 -17.25
C ARG A 82 22.50 -6.88 -18.26
N LEU A 83 21.31 -6.26 -18.37
CA LEU A 83 21.09 -5.16 -19.30
C LEU A 83 21.97 -3.94 -19.00
N MET A 84 22.14 -3.59 -17.72
CA MET A 84 23.06 -2.53 -17.33
C MET A 84 24.50 -2.86 -17.72
N SER A 85 24.95 -4.10 -17.51
CA SER A 85 26.30 -4.54 -17.90
C SER A 85 26.51 -4.50 -19.41
N GLU A 86 25.55 -5.01 -20.20
CA GLU A 86 25.57 -5.00 -21.66
C GLU A 86 25.57 -3.59 -22.24
N SER A 87 24.89 -2.64 -21.57
CA SER A 87 24.86 -1.22 -21.94
C SER A 87 26.07 -0.42 -21.44
N GLY A 88 27.05 -1.04 -20.80
CA GLY A 88 28.24 -0.36 -20.29
C GLY A 88 28.00 0.53 -19.07
N VAL A 89 26.91 0.33 -18.33
CA VAL A 89 26.60 1.10 -17.11
C VAL A 89 27.58 0.73 -16.00
N GLN A 90 28.27 1.72 -15.46
CA GLN A 90 29.18 1.54 -14.32
C GLN A 90 28.42 1.54 -13.01
N LEU A 91 28.43 0.40 -12.27
CA LEU A 91 27.83 0.27 -10.95
C LEU A 91 28.87 0.55 -9.86
N LEU A 92 28.67 1.61 -9.09
CA LEU A 92 29.52 1.99 -7.95
C LEU A 92 28.81 1.61 -6.64
N CYS A 93 28.88 0.34 -6.26
CA CYS A 93 28.32 -0.13 -5.00
C CYS A 93 29.07 0.44 -3.80
N GLY A 94 28.35 0.65 -2.67
CA GLY A 94 28.94 1.22 -1.45
C GLY A 94 29.26 2.71 -1.54
N THR A 95 28.91 3.36 -2.63
CA THR A 95 29.14 4.80 -2.86
C THR A 95 27.90 5.58 -2.48
N ARG A 96 28.00 6.40 -1.43
CA ARG A 96 26.88 7.20 -0.93
C ARG A 96 27.04 8.66 -1.34
N VAL A 97 26.06 9.20 -2.03
CA VAL A 97 25.92 10.63 -2.32
C VAL A 97 25.32 11.32 -1.10
N LEU A 98 25.94 12.40 -0.64
CA LEU A 98 25.50 13.23 0.48
C LEU A 98 24.81 14.50 0.02
N LYS A 99 25.27 15.11 -1.09
CA LYS A 99 24.76 16.40 -1.57
C LYS A 99 24.77 16.46 -3.09
N ILE A 100 23.76 17.12 -3.62
CA ILE A 100 23.65 17.54 -5.04
C ILE A 100 23.65 19.06 -5.06
N THR A 101 24.61 19.66 -5.74
CA THR A 101 24.75 21.11 -5.88
C THR A 101 24.58 21.48 -7.34
N ASP A 102 23.63 22.33 -7.65
CA ASP A 102 23.48 22.89 -9.00
C ASP A 102 24.60 23.93 -9.25
N LEU A 103 25.35 23.74 -10.32
CA LEU A 103 26.41 24.63 -10.78
C LEU A 103 25.92 25.58 -11.88
N GLY A 104 24.65 25.46 -12.31
CA GLY A 104 24.13 26.12 -13.48
C GLY A 104 24.56 25.47 -14.80
N ASN A 105 24.00 25.92 -15.92
CA ASN A 105 24.33 25.43 -17.28
C ASN A 105 24.21 23.90 -17.45
N HIS A 106 23.17 23.28 -16.90
CA HIS A 106 22.95 21.84 -16.90
C HIS A 106 24.11 21.04 -16.27
N ARG A 107 24.71 21.55 -15.19
CA ARG A 107 25.79 20.84 -14.50
C ARG A 107 25.48 20.74 -13.02
N HIS A 108 25.72 19.57 -12.45
CA HIS A 108 25.49 19.27 -11.06
C HIS A 108 26.73 18.64 -10.43
N ARG A 109 27.10 19.08 -9.23
CA ARG A 109 28.16 18.47 -8.43
C ARG A 109 27.57 17.51 -7.43
N LEU A 110 28.05 16.28 -7.43
CA LEU A 110 27.78 15.29 -6.41
C LEU A 110 28.92 15.28 -5.40
N THR A 111 28.58 15.47 -4.12
CA THR A 111 29.51 15.26 -3.00
C THR A 111 29.26 13.90 -2.40
N PHE A 112 30.27 13.06 -2.34
CA PHE A 112 30.21 11.70 -1.83
C PHE A 112 30.63 11.61 -0.35
N ALA A 113 30.26 10.52 0.32
CA ALA A 113 30.56 10.31 1.74
C ALA A 113 32.07 10.12 2.03
N ASP A 114 32.86 9.75 1.05
CA ASP A 114 34.31 9.63 1.12
C ASP A 114 35.05 10.98 0.85
N GLY A 115 34.28 12.05 0.66
CA GLY A 115 34.82 13.40 0.42
C GLY A 115 35.13 13.70 -1.04
N ARG A 116 34.95 12.77 -1.98
CA ARG A 116 35.08 13.06 -3.42
C ARG A 116 33.98 13.98 -3.89
N GLU A 117 34.27 14.76 -4.91
CA GLU A 117 33.31 15.55 -5.66
C GLU A 117 33.48 15.28 -7.15
N GLU A 118 32.36 15.07 -7.84
CA GLU A 118 32.35 14.84 -9.27
C GLU A 118 31.19 15.63 -9.92
N ASP A 119 31.43 16.16 -11.11
CA ASP A 119 30.46 16.99 -11.85
C ASP A 119 29.81 16.18 -12.97
N PHE A 120 28.48 16.29 -13.11
CA PHE A 120 27.68 15.58 -14.10
C PHE A 120 26.73 16.54 -14.82
N ASP A 121 26.46 16.28 -16.11
CA ASP A 121 25.49 17.06 -16.88
C ASP A 121 24.05 16.72 -16.51
N ASN A 122 23.78 15.43 -16.25
CA ASN A 122 22.46 14.96 -15.81
C ASN A 122 22.57 14.11 -14.56
N VAL A 123 21.66 14.33 -13.61
CA VAL A 123 21.54 13.55 -12.38
C VAL A 123 20.11 13.05 -12.22
N ILE A 124 19.94 11.73 -12.13
CA ILE A 124 18.65 11.09 -11.90
C ILE A 124 18.62 10.54 -10.47
N LEU A 125 17.77 11.13 -9.62
CA LEU A 125 17.58 10.64 -8.26
C LEU A 125 16.46 9.59 -8.23
N SER A 126 16.86 8.33 -7.97
CA SER A 126 15.96 7.17 -7.82
C SER A 126 16.20 6.42 -6.50
N SER A 127 16.41 7.18 -5.42
CA SER A 127 16.79 6.63 -4.10
C SER A 127 15.70 5.79 -3.42
N GLY A 128 14.48 5.77 -3.96
CA GLY A 128 13.31 5.20 -3.30
C GLY A 128 12.83 6.07 -2.14
N GLY A 129 11.97 5.50 -1.27
CA GLY A 129 11.45 6.19 -0.10
C GLY A 129 12.53 6.51 0.92
N THR A 130 12.58 7.76 1.37
CA THR A 130 13.56 8.24 2.35
C THR A 130 12.97 9.37 3.21
N SER A 131 13.67 9.78 4.27
CA SER A 131 13.19 10.85 5.14
C SER A 131 13.24 12.22 4.44
N ALA A 132 12.26 13.07 4.73
CA ALA A 132 12.24 14.44 4.23
C ALA A 132 13.50 15.24 4.65
N ASP A 133 14.04 14.98 5.83
CA ASP A 133 15.25 15.66 6.33
C ASP A 133 16.48 15.26 5.53
N PHE A 134 16.59 13.98 5.15
CA PHE A 134 17.66 13.54 4.26
C PHE A 134 17.55 14.20 2.88
N LEU A 135 16.35 14.25 2.30
CA LEU A 135 16.14 14.94 1.01
C LEU A 135 16.51 16.42 1.09
N ARG A 136 16.10 17.12 2.16
CA ARG A 136 16.46 18.55 2.37
C ARG A 136 17.95 18.76 2.54
N SER A 137 18.66 17.80 3.14
CA SER A 137 20.13 17.91 3.29
C SER A 137 20.87 17.64 2.00
N MET A 138 20.31 16.80 1.11
CA MET A 138 20.95 16.36 -0.12
C MET A 138 20.65 17.28 -1.31
N LEU A 139 19.41 17.77 -1.42
CA LEU A 139 18.91 18.52 -2.58
C LEU A 139 19.12 20.04 -2.41
N PRO A 140 19.12 20.82 -3.49
CA PRO A 140 19.02 22.28 -3.44
C PRO A 140 17.83 22.73 -2.56
N HIS A 141 18.05 23.78 -1.75
CA HIS A 141 17.12 24.20 -0.70
C HIS A 141 15.77 24.74 -1.19
N ASP A 142 15.69 25.15 -2.43
CA ASP A 142 14.48 25.68 -3.07
C ASP A 142 13.57 24.62 -3.68
N ILE A 143 13.97 23.35 -3.63
CA ILE A 143 13.12 22.22 -4.02
C ILE A 143 12.14 21.91 -2.89
N GLY A 144 10.85 21.97 -3.20
CA GLY A 144 9.78 21.65 -2.27
C GLY A 144 9.73 20.16 -1.92
N ILE A 145 9.83 19.86 -0.61
CA ILE A 145 9.72 18.47 -0.09
C ILE A 145 8.46 18.35 0.75
N THR A 146 7.55 17.50 0.33
CA THR A 146 6.39 17.10 1.12
C THR A 146 6.85 16.21 2.29
N PRO A 147 6.39 16.47 3.54
CA PRO A 147 6.76 15.65 4.68
C PRO A 147 6.50 14.16 4.42
N THR A 148 7.49 13.34 4.76
CA THR A 148 7.43 11.89 4.52
C THR A 148 6.89 11.17 5.74
N VAL A 149 5.91 10.28 5.52
CA VAL A 149 5.30 9.46 6.55
C VAL A 149 5.13 8.02 6.02
N PRO A 150 5.12 7.01 6.88
CA PRO A 150 4.83 5.64 6.47
C PRO A 150 3.44 5.47 5.85
N SER A 151 3.34 4.61 4.86
CA SER A 151 2.14 4.15 4.19
C SER A 151 2.15 2.62 4.12
N LEU A 152 1.01 1.96 3.91
CA LEU A 152 0.87 0.49 3.83
C LEU A 152 1.39 -0.24 5.09
N PHE A 153 0.84 0.06 6.24
CA PHE A 153 1.25 -0.57 7.49
C PHE A 153 0.09 -1.30 8.20
N THR A 154 0.45 -2.30 8.99
CA THR A 154 -0.44 -3.02 9.90
C THR A 154 -0.83 -2.14 11.08
N PHE A 155 -2.11 -2.10 11.43
CA PHE A 155 -2.60 -1.40 12.61
C PHE A 155 -2.28 -2.19 13.89
N ARG A 156 -1.77 -1.49 14.89
CA ARG A 156 -1.70 -2.01 16.23
C ARG A 156 -2.99 -1.66 16.96
N THR A 157 -3.66 -2.67 17.48
CA THR A 157 -4.86 -2.52 18.32
C THR A 157 -4.52 -2.75 19.81
N GLY A 158 -5.44 -2.43 20.71
CA GLY A 158 -5.27 -2.66 22.15
C GLY A 158 -5.05 -4.13 22.52
N ASP A 159 -4.86 -4.40 23.82
CA ASP A 159 -4.78 -5.76 24.35
C ASP A 159 -6.22 -6.30 24.57
N ASP A 160 -6.90 -6.53 23.48
CA ASP A 160 -8.29 -6.96 23.45
C ASP A 160 -8.43 -8.45 23.07
N PRO A 161 -9.62 -9.04 23.32
CA PRO A 161 -9.89 -10.42 22.94
C PRO A 161 -9.74 -10.70 21.44
N LEU A 162 -9.75 -9.66 20.59
CA LEU A 162 -9.59 -9.79 19.14
C LEU A 162 -8.24 -10.43 18.78
N LYS A 163 -7.17 -10.10 19.50
CA LYS A 163 -5.84 -10.71 19.28
C LYS A 163 -5.84 -12.22 19.51
N SER A 164 -6.73 -12.72 20.38
CA SER A 164 -6.89 -14.17 20.58
C SER A 164 -7.40 -14.89 19.33
N LEU A 165 -7.91 -14.14 18.34
CA LEU A 165 -8.37 -14.63 17.05
C LEU A 165 -7.27 -14.60 15.98
N MET A 166 -6.00 -14.45 16.35
CA MET A 166 -4.86 -14.47 15.43
C MET A 166 -4.99 -15.57 14.37
N GLY A 167 -4.69 -15.23 13.11
CA GLY A 167 -4.83 -16.10 11.95
C GLY A 167 -6.25 -16.13 11.35
N THR A 168 -7.22 -15.39 11.93
CA THR A 168 -8.54 -15.26 11.32
C THR A 168 -8.47 -14.35 10.10
N VAL A 169 -8.99 -14.85 8.98
CA VAL A 169 -9.16 -14.11 7.72
C VAL A 169 -10.64 -13.86 7.49
N VAL A 170 -11.00 -12.65 7.07
CA VAL A 170 -12.35 -12.29 6.64
C VAL A 170 -12.27 -11.71 5.24
N GLU A 171 -12.89 -12.38 4.27
CA GLU A 171 -12.73 -12.06 2.84
C GLU A 171 -13.31 -10.71 2.44
N HIS A 172 -14.46 -10.36 2.98
CA HIS A 172 -15.18 -9.13 2.66
C HIS A 172 -15.40 -8.31 3.91
N THR A 173 -14.52 -7.34 4.14
CA THR A 173 -14.59 -6.45 5.31
C THR A 173 -14.52 -5.00 4.86
N ARG A 174 -15.26 -4.13 5.52
CA ARG A 174 -15.09 -2.69 5.36
C ARG A 174 -14.54 -2.09 6.64
N LEU A 175 -13.48 -1.31 6.52
CA LEU A 175 -12.87 -0.55 7.58
C LEU A 175 -13.11 0.95 7.35
N SER A 176 -13.36 1.70 8.43
CA SER A 176 -13.45 3.15 8.35
C SER A 176 -12.91 3.83 9.60
N ILE A 177 -12.43 5.06 9.42
CA ILE A 177 -12.04 5.93 10.54
C ILE A 177 -13.19 6.92 10.77
N PRO A 178 -13.99 6.76 11.83
CA PRO A 178 -15.13 7.63 12.11
C PRO A 178 -14.76 9.11 12.11
N GLY A 179 -15.59 9.92 11.45
CA GLY A 179 -15.40 11.38 11.35
C GLY A 179 -14.35 11.85 10.36
N SER A 180 -13.60 10.96 9.70
CA SER A 180 -12.59 11.33 8.70
C SER A 180 -13.08 11.25 7.24
N GLY A 181 -14.14 10.49 6.99
CA GLY A 181 -14.58 10.13 5.63
C GLY A 181 -13.68 9.09 4.93
N ILE A 182 -12.66 8.55 5.62
CA ILE A 182 -11.71 7.60 5.06
C ILE A 182 -12.18 6.17 5.34
N SER A 183 -12.27 5.35 4.29
CA SER A 183 -12.64 3.95 4.39
C SER A 183 -11.93 3.10 3.35
N SER A 184 -11.89 1.80 3.60
CA SER A 184 -11.34 0.80 2.67
C SER A 184 -12.14 -0.49 2.74
N GLU A 185 -12.01 -1.31 1.71
CA GLU A 185 -12.66 -2.62 1.62
C GLU A 185 -11.64 -3.66 1.16
N GLY A 186 -11.86 -4.90 1.58
CA GLY A 186 -11.05 -6.04 1.19
C GLY A 186 -10.93 -7.11 2.25
N ILE A 187 -9.96 -7.98 2.07
CA ILE A 187 -9.60 -9.03 3.02
C ILE A 187 -8.97 -8.39 4.27
N LEU A 188 -9.45 -8.81 5.44
CA LEU A 188 -8.89 -8.44 6.74
C LEU A 188 -8.24 -9.65 7.40
N LEU A 189 -7.04 -9.47 7.90
CA LEU A 189 -6.30 -10.48 8.67
C LEU A 189 -6.13 -10.00 10.11
N VAL A 190 -6.56 -10.82 11.04
CA VAL A 190 -6.26 -10.62 12.47
C VAL A 190 -4.89 -11.22 12.79
N THR A 191 -4.01 -10.42 13.37
CA THR A 191 -2.65 -10.80 13.78
C THR A 191 -2.50 -10.68 15.30
N ASP A 192 -1.39 -11.13 15.85
CA ASP A 192 -0.99 -10.93 17.23
C ASP A 192 -0.72 -9.45 17.59
N TRP A 193 -0.45 -8.62 16.59
CA TRP A 193 -0.25 -7.17 16.75
C TRP A 193 -1.56 -6.37 16.68
N GLY A 194 -2.54 -6.87 15.93
CA GLY A 194 -3.79 -6.21 15.62
C GLY A 194 -4.32 -6.59 14.23
N LEU A 195 -4.50 -5.63 13.34
CA LEU A 195 -5.19 -5.82 12.06
C LEU A 195 -4.29 -5.53 10.85
N SER A 196 -4.23 -6.50 9.94
CA SER A 196 -3.49 -6.46 8.69
C SER A 196 -4.35 -6.92 7.50
N GLY A 197 -3.70 -7.25 6.39
CA GLY A 197 -4.37 -7.65 5.15
C GLY A 197 -4.75 -6.46 4.26
N PRO A 198 -5.23 -6.73 3.04
CA PRO A 198 -5.51 -5.69 2.04
C PRO A 198 -6.39 -4.54 2.52
N ALA A 199 -7.46 -4.82 3.31
CA ALA A 199 -8.32 -3.78 3.85
C ALA A 199 -7.54 -2.82 4.79
N ALA A 200 -6.77 -3.36 5.74
CA ALA A 200 -6.00 -2.55 6.68
C ALA A 200 -4.88 -1.78 5.97
N LEU A 201 -4.14 -2.42 5.05
CA LEU A 201 -3.08 -1.79 4.29
C LEU A 201 -3.59 -0.65 3.40
N LYS A 202 -4.73 -0.82 2.73
CA LYS A 202 -5.37 0.25 1.95
C LYS A 202 -5.80 1.41 2.85
N LEU A 203 -6.46 1.12 3.99
CA LEU A 203 -6.89 2.16 4.93
C LEU A 203 -5.70 2.94 5.45
N SER A 204 -4.60 2.28 5.82
CA SER A 204 -3.38 2.93 6.29
C SER A 204 -2.74 3.81 5.22
N SER A 205 -2.81 3.42 3.95
CA SER A 205 -2.36 4.24 2.82
C SER A 205 -3.24 5.49 2.67
N TYR A 206 -4.56 5.33 2.58
CA TYR A 206 -5.48 6.48 2.45
C TYR A 206 -5.36 7.46 3.62
N ALA A 207 -5.19 6.95 4.83
CA ALA A 207 -5.12 7.70 6.06
C ALA A 207 -3.69 8.06 6.50
N ALA A 208 -2.65 7.84 5.68
CA ALA A 208 -1.25 7.94 6.11
C ALA A 208 -0.92 9.27 6.81
N ARG A 209 -1.26 10.41 6.20
CA ARG A 209 -1.03 11.75 6.78
C ARG A 209 -1.92 12.01 7.98
N PHE A 210 -3.22 11.68 7.88
CA PHE A 210 -4.17 11.82 8.97
C PHE A 210 -3.73 11.05 10.23
N LEU A 211 -3.32 9.78 10.06
CA LEU A 211 -2.87 8.96 11.17
C LEU A 211 -1.54 9.45 11.76
N ASN A 212 -0.64 9.96 10.93
CA ASN A 212 0.60 10.57 11.41
C ASN A 212 0.33 11.80 12.29
N GLU A 213 -0.57 12.70 11.87
CA GLU A 213 -0.99 13.87 12.65
C GLU A 213 -1.62 13.47 14.00
N LYS A 214 -2.32 12.34 14.04
CA LYS A 214 -2.93 11.74 15.24
C LYS A 214 -1.97 10.84 16.02
N GLN A 215 -0.67 10.84 15.69
CA GLN A 215 0.33 9.96 16.31
C GLN A 215 -0.08 8.48 16.26
N TYR A 216 -0.71 8.08 15.17
CA TYR A 216 -1.23 6.74 14.91
C TYR A 216 -2.26 6.25 15.96
N ARG A 217 -3.06 7.17 16.51
CA ARG A 217 -4.19 6.87 17.41
C ARG A 217 -5.48 7.38 16.78
N ALA A 218 -6.43 6.48 16.57
CA ALA A 218 -7.73 6.83 15.99
C ALA A 218 -8.77 5.75 16.29
N PRO A 219 -10.06 6.13 16.38
CA PRO A 219 -11.12 5.13 16.39
C PRO A 219 -11.17 4.39 15.05
N LEU A 220 -11.46 3.11 15.10
CA LEU A 220 -11.64 2.25 13.94
C LEU A 220 -13.01 1.60 14.01
N CYS A 221 -13.77 1.68 12.94
CA CYS A 221 -15.03 0.96 12.77
C CYS A 221 -14.83 -0.18 11.78
N ILE A 222 -15.22 -1.39 12.17
CA ILE A 222 -15.09 -2.60 11.38
C ILE A 222 -16.49 -3.11 11.03
N ASN A 223 -16.78 -3.23 9.75
CA ASN A 223 -17.90 -3.97 9.24
C ASN A 223 -17.42 -5.37 8.81
N TRP A 224 -17.62 -6.34 9.70
CA TRP A 224 -17.25 -7.74 9.51
C TRP A 224 -18.09 -8.46 8.46
N ALA A 225 -19.32 -7.99 8.26
CA ALA A 225 -20.25 -8.58 7.33
C ALA A 225 -19.97 -8.19 5.87
N GLY A 226 -19.30 -7.06 5.62
CA GLY A 226 -19.01 -6.56 4.29
C GLY A 226 -20.22 -6.07 3.51
N CYS A 227 -21.39 -5.97 4.15
CA CYS A 227 -22.65 -5.54 3.54
C CYS A 227 -23.37 -4.52 4.44
N THR A 228 -24.52 -4.05 3.99
CA THR A 228 -25.32 -3.06 4.73
C THR A 228 -25.99 -3.66 5.96
N GLU A 229 -26.36 -2.81 6.92
CA GLU A 229 -27.05 -3.26 8.13
C GLU A 229 -28.40 -3.92 7.82
N ASN A 230 -29.13 -3.45 6.79
CA ASN A 230 -30.38 -4.05 6.37
C ASN A 230 -30.18 -5.47 5.84
N GLU A 231 -29.17 -5.68 4.99
CA GLU A 231 -28.81 -7.01 4.47
C GLU A 231 -28.44 -7.97 5.61
N VAL A 232 -27.68 -7.48 6.61
CA VAL A 232 -27.33 -8.27 7.80
C VAL A 232 -28.59 -8.64 8.61
N HIS A 233 -29.53 -7.71 8.77
CA HIS A 233 -30.80 -8.00 9.45
C HIS A 233 -31.60 -9.10 8.75
N GLU A 234 -31.70 -9.07 7.43
CA GLU A 234 -32.38 -10.10 6.63
C GLU A 234 -31.69 -11.45 6.77
N GLU A 235 -30.36 -11.50 6.65
CA GLU A 235 -29.60 -12.75 6.82
C GLU A 235 -29.73 -13.32 8.25
N ILE A 236 -29.68 -12.50 9.27
CA ILE A 236 -29.84 -12.95 10.65
C ILE A 236 -31.28 -13.45 10.93
N ALA A 237 -32.28 -12.83 10.32
CA ALA A 237 -33.66 -13.30 10.42
C ALA A 237 -33.82 -14.70 9.78
N LEU A 238 -33.28 -14.93 8.60
CA LEU A 238 -33.27 -16.24 7.92
C LEU A 238 -32.49 -17.28 8.74
N LEU A 239 -31.34 -16.93 9.29
CA LEU A 239 -30.56 -17.81 10.17
C LEU A 239 -31.34 -18.23 11.42
N ALA A 240 -32.05 -17.30 12.04
CA ALA A 240 -32.88 -17.57 13.22
C ALA A 240 -34.03 -18.51 12.90
N GLU A 241 -34.69 -18.34 11.75
CA GLU A 241 -35.78 -19.22 11.31
C GLU A 241 -35.28 -20.63 11.08
N VAL A 242 -34.24 -20.81 10.27
CA VAL A 242 -33.70 -22.13 9.89
C VAL A 242 -33.06 -22.86 11.06
N ASN A 243 -32.45 -22.12 12.00
CA ASN A 243 -31.69 -22.68 13.13
C ASN A 243 -32.35 -22.46 14.49
N SER A 244 -33.67 -22.26 14.56
CA SER A 244 -34.40 -21.86 15.77
C SER A 244 -34.02 -22.63 17.05
N LYS A 245 -33.79 -23.95 16.93
CA LYS A 245 -33.43 -24.85 18.04
C LYS A 245 -31.91 -24.87 18.36
N LYS A 246 -31.06 -24.33 17.49
CA LYS A 246 -29.60 -24.33 17.68
C LYS A 246 -29.15 -23.18 18.56
N LEU A 247 -27.99 -23.36 19.19
CA LEU A 247 -27.32 -22.27 19.89
C LEU A 247 -26.83 -21.22 18.87
N VAL A 248 -27.04 -19.94 19.16
CA VAL A 248 -26.62 -18.82 18.30
C VAL A 248 -25.13 -18.89 18.00
N VAL A 249 -24.30 -19.18 18.99
CA VAL A 249 -22.84 -19.28 18.87
C VAL A 249 -22.34 -20.39 17.94
N ASN A 250 -23.20 -21.36 17.61
CA ASN A 250 -22.86 -22.52 16.76
C ASN A 250 -23.48 -22.45 15.36
N ALA A 251 -24.31 -21.47 15.07
CA ALA A 251 -25.00 -21.33 13.78
C ALA A 251 -24.95 -19.86 13.32
N GLY A 252 -23.81 -19.43 12.83
CA GLY A 252 -23.55 -18.06 12.37
C GLY A 252 -23.49 -17.91 10.87
N LEU A 253 -23.08 -16.72 10.43
CA LEU A 253 -22.84 -16.41 9.02
C LEU A 253 -21.68 -17.28 8.48
N SER A 254 -21.91 -18.01 7.38
CA SER A 254 -20.95 -18.97 6.83
C SER A 254 -19.62 -18.34 6.38
N ARG A 255 -19.63 -17.05 6.03
CA ARG A 255 -18.44 -16.27 5.66
C ARG A 255 -17.55 -15.88 6.84
N LEU A 256 -18.01 -16.06 8.07
CA LEU A 256 -17.23 -15.78 9.27
C LEU A 256 -16.75 -17.10 9.92
N SER A 257 -15.49 -17.13 10.35
CA SER A 257 -14.99 -18.28 11.10
C SER A 257 -15.76 -18.46 12.39
N THR A 258 -15.93 -19.72 12.82
CA THR A 258 -16.64 -20.03 14.10
C THR A 258 -16.05 -19.29 15.30
N ARG A 259 -14.73 -19.08 15.33
CA ARG A 259 -14.04 -18.36 16.40
C ARG A 259 -14.45 -16.89 16.41
N LEU A 260 -14.42 -16.23 15.25
CA LEU A 260 -14.84 -14.83 15.13
C LEU A 260 -16.33 -14.66 15.43
N TRP A 261 -17.17 -15.53 14.92
CA TRP A 261 -18.61 -15.52 15.17
C TRP A 261 -18.92 -15.58 16.68
N LYS A 262 -18.31 -16.52 17.42
CA LYS A 262 -18.45 -16.64 18.88
C LYS A 262 -18.01 -15.37 19.58
N HIS A 263 -16.90 -14.79 19.19
CA HIS A 263 -16.40 -13.52 19.74
C HIS A 263 -17.40 -12.38 19.54
N LEU A 264 -17.97 -12.23 18.34
CA LEU A 264 -18.95 -11.18 18.02
C LEU A 264 -20.27 -11.38 18.78
N CYS A 265 -20.73 -12.64 18.94
CA CYS A 265 -21.87 -12.98 19.80
C CYS A 265 -21.62 -12.54 21.25
N GLN A 266 -20.45 -12.89 21.80
CA GLN A 266 -20.09 -12.52 23.18
C GLN A 266 -19.99 -11.00 23.32
N LYS A 267 -19.37 -10.29 22.39
CA LYS A 267 -19.27 -8.81 22.36
C LYS A 267 -20.65 -8.14 22.26
N SER A 268 -21.61 -8.83 21.62
CA SER A 268 -23.01 -8.40 21.55
C SER A 268 -23.83 -8.73 22.83
N GLY A 269 -23.23 -9.39 23.82
CA GLY A 269 -23.89 -9.78 25.06
C GLY A 269 -24.78 -11.02 24.94
N ILE A 270 -24.58 -11.84 23.91
CA ILE A 270 -25.33 -13.08 23.71
C ILE A 270 -24.66 -14.20 24.51
N SER A 271 -25.45 -14.85 25.38
CA SER A 271 -24.98 -16.01 26.16
C SER A 271 -24.58 -17.17 25.22
N GLY A 272 -23.54 -17.92 25.62
CA GLY A 272 -23.11 -19.11 24.90
C GLY A 272 -24.18 -20.22 24.82
N GLU A 273 -25.21 -20.17 25.72
CA GLU A 273 -26.32 -21.13 25.77
C GLU A 273 -27.59 -20.61 25.09
N ALA A 274 -27.60 -19.35 24.60
CA ALA A 274 -28.76 -18.77 23.94
C ALA A 274 -29.08 -19.49 22.63
N ARG A 275 -30.36 -19.84 22.43
CA ARG A 275 -30.86 -20.39 21.19
C ARG A 275 -31.41 -19.27 20.30
N TRP A 276 -31.46 -19.50 19.02
CA TRP A 276 -32.03 -18.56 18.05
C TRP A 276 -33.51 -18.24 18.37
N ALA A 277 -34.30 -19.24 18.78
CA ALA A 277 -35.69 -19.06 19.16
C ALA A 277 -35.89 -18.14 20.37
N ASP A 278 -34.89 -18.06 21.26
CA ASP A 278 -34.96 -17.30 22.51
C ASP A 278 -34.34 -15.88 22.35
N LEU A 279 -33.78 -15.57 21.18
CA LEU A 279 -33.10 -14.31 20.94
C LEU A 279 -34.11 -13.17 20.71
N GLY A 280 -34.25 -12.30 21.67
CA GLY A 280 -35.16 -11.15 21.59
C GLY A 280 -34.64 -10.06 20.63
N LYS A 281 -35.54 -9.22 20.13
CA LYS A 281 -35.25 -8.15 19.14
C LYS A 281 -34.07 -7.26 19.56
N LYS A 282 -33.93 -6.91 20.85
CA LYS A 282 -32.83 -6.08 21.34
C LYS A 282 -31.46 -6.73 21.13
N ALA A 283 -31.35 -8.04 21.42
CA ALA A 283 -30.11 -8.80 21.26
C ALA A 283 -29.77 -8.99 19.77
N THR A 284 -30.78 -9.26 18.93
CA THR A 284 -30.63 -9.34 17.47
C THR A 284 -30.12 -8.03 16.89
N ASN A 285 -30.73 -6.90 17.23
CA ASN A 285 -30.28 -5.58 16.77
C ASN A 285 -28.84 -5.28 17.22
N LYS A 286 -28.49 -5.64 18.46
CA LYS A 286 -27.11 -5.46 18.95
C LYS A 286 -26.10 -6.32 18.18
N LEU A 287 -26.47 -7.55 17.85
CA LEU A 287 -25.62 -8.43 17.02
C LEU A 287 -25.44 -7.84 15.62
N CYS A 288 -26.51 -7.42 14.93
CA CYS A 288 -26.43 -6.80 13.63
C CYS A 288 -25.56 -5.53 13.65
N SER A 289 -25.76 -4.68 14.66
CA SER A 289 -24.93 -3.49 14.85
C SER A 289 -23.44 -3.83 15.06
N THR A 290 -23.15 -4.88 15.85
CA THR A 290 -21.76 -5.34 16.08
C THR A 290 -21.15 -5.92 14.80
N LEU A 291 -21.93 -6.63 13.99
CA LEU A 291 -21.47 -7.17 12.71
C LEU A 291 -21.14 -6.07 11.69
N CYS A 292 -21.89 -4.95 11.70
CA CYS A 292 -21.77 -3.87 10.72
C CYS A 292 -20.90 -2.68 11.19
N ALA A 293 -20.78 -2.47 12.50
CA ALA A 293 -20.13 -1.28 13.06
C ALA A 293 -19.44 -1.61 14.39
N ASP A 294 -18.55 -2.59 14.36
CA ASP A 294 -17.73 -2.94 15.51
C ASP A 294 -16.67 -1.86 15.76
N ASN A 295 -16.66 -1.30 16.96
CA ASN A 295 -15.75 -0.22 17.32
C ASN A 295 -14.51 -0.78 18.01
N GLU A 296 -13.37 -0.45 17.44
CA GLU A 296 -12.02 -0.73 17.92
C GLU A 296 -11.19 0.55 17.97
N GLU A 297 -9.97 0.46 18.49
CA GLU A 297 -9.03 1.58 18.53
C GLU A 297 -7.69 1.22 17.86
N ILE A 298 -7.25 2.05 16.94
CA ILE A 298 -5.86 2.05 16.47
C ILE A 298 -5.04 2.75 17.55
N ILE A 299 -4.08 2.05 18.15
CA ILE A 299 -3.19 2.58 19.20
C ILE A 299 -1.75 2.77 18.70
N GLY A 300 -1.50 2.46 17.45
CA GLY A 300 -0.18 2.55 16.83
C GLY A 300 -0.12 1.84 15.50
N ARG A 301 1.08 1.75 14.96
CA ARG A 301 1.41 0.96 13.79
C ARG A 301 2.49 -0.07 14.11
N VAL A 302 2.55 -1.15 13.35
CA VAL A 302 3.65 -2.11 13.44
C VAL A 302 4.77 -1.66 12.51
N ASN A 303 6.00 -1.71 12.99
CA ASN A 303 7.19 -1.28 12.26
C ASN A 303 7.92 -2.51 11.67
N PHE A 304 7.49 -2.97 10.50
CA PHE A 304 8.32 -3.89 9.71
C PHE A 304 9.21 -3.03 8.80
N LYS A 305 10.53 -3.09 8.99
CA LYS A 305 11.48 -2.20 8.30
C LYS A 305 11.51 -2.37 6.78
N ASP A 306 11.11 -3.54 6.27
CA ASP A 306 11.33 -3.94 4.87
C ASP A 306 10.08 -3.80 3.97
N GLU A 307 8.90 -3.49 4.54
CA GLU A 307 7.61 -3.52 3.81
C GLU A 307 6.97 -2.14 3.59
N PHE A 308 7.59 -1.05 4.07
CA PHE A 308 6.96 0.26 4.02
C PHE A 308 7.09 0.95 2.66
N VAL A 309 5.98 1.52 2.24
CA VAL A 309 5.93 2.57 1.22
C VAL A 309 5.94 3.92 1.93
N THR A 310 6.65 4.87 1.36
CA THR A 310 6.74 6.24 1.85
C THR A 310 5.69 7.09 1.17
N CYS A 311 4.82 7.72 1.96
CA CYS A 311 3.93 8.80 1.51
C CYS A 311 4.65 10.13 1.72
N GLY A 312 4.78 10.95 0.70
CA GLY A 312 5.58 12.18 0.70
C GLY A 312 6.88 12.01 -0.09
N GLY A 313 7.69 13.06 -0.18
CA GLY A 313 8.90 13.13 -0.99
C GLY A 313 9.00 14.43 -1.77
N VAL A 314 9.69 14.44 -2.89
CA VAL A 314 9.78 15.60 -3.78
C VAL A 314 8.38 15.96 -4.28
N ALA A 315 7.97 17.20 -4.05
CA ALA A 315 6.63 17.67 -4.38
C ALA A 315 6.42 17.66 -5.91
N LEU A 316 5.27 17.17 -6.36
CA LEU A 316 4.99 16.99 -7.79
C LEU A 316 4.89 18.29 -8.58
N ASN A 317 4.67 19.42 -7.93
CA ASN A 317 4.71 20.73 -8.57
C ASN A 317 6.14 21.21 -8.90
N GLU A 318 7.17 20.60 -8.32
CA GLU A 318 8.58 20.90 -8.58
C GLU A 318 9.10 20.26 -9.88
N ILE A 319 8.38 19.28 -10.42
CA ILE A 319 8.81 18.51 -11.60
C ILE A 319 7.96 18.84 -12.84
N ASN A 320 8.58 18.70 -14.00
CA ASN A 320 7.89 18.63 -15.27
C ASN A 320 7.30 17.21 -15.45
N SER A 321 6.01 17.11 -15.63
CA SER A 321 5.31 15.82 -15.72
C SER A 321 5.55 15.08 -17.06
N ALA A 322 6.28 15.64 -18.02
CA ALA A 322 6.58 15.00 -19.29
C ALA A 322 7.82 14.09 -19.23
N ASP A 323 8.86 14.57 -18.54
CA ASP A 323 10.19 14.00 -18.50
C ASP A 323 10.75 13.84 -17.07
N MET A 324 9.99 14.23 -16.05
CA MET A 324 10.37 14.18 -14.63
C MET A 324 11.55 15.09 -14.26
N GLU A 325 11.92 16.06 -15.11
CA GLU A 325 12.94 17.05 -14.83
C GLU A 325 12.49 18.03 -13.74
N CYS A 326 13.42 18.47 -12.91
CA CYS A 326 13.19 19.54 -11.95
C CYS A 326 13.00 20.87 -12.67
N LYS A 327 11.89 21.58 -12.43
CA LYS A 327 11.59 22.85 -13.08
C LYS A 327 12.58 23.99 -12.78
N LYS A 328 13.31 23.90 -11.68
CA LYS A 328 14.25 24.93 -11.21
C LYS A 328 15.71 24.59 -11.49
N HIS A 329 15.99 23.30 -11.68
CA HIS A 329 17.36 22.78 -11.82
C HIS A 329 17.43 21.87 -13.05
N ASN A 330 17.73 22.44 -14.20
CA ASN A 330 17.81 21.71 -15.46
C ASN A 330 18.90 20.64 -15.40
N GLY A 331 18.60 19.43 -15.89
CA GLY A 331 19.48 18.26 -15.77
C GLY A 331 19.33 17.46 -14.47
N LEU A 332 18.44 17.88 -13.55
CA LEU A 332 18.11 17.11 -12.34
C LEU A 332 16.74 16.45 -12.50
N TYR A 333 16.70 15.13 -12.39
CA TYR A 333 15.49 14.33 -12.61
C TYR A 333 15.15 13.50 -11.37
N PHE A 334 13.85 13.18 -11.20
CA PHE A 334 13.36 12.37 -10.07
C PHE A 334 12.49 11.21 -10.57
N THR A 335 12.71 9.99 -10.06
CA THR A 335 11.90 8.84 -10.44
C THR A 335 11.57 7.93 -9.26
N GLY A 336 10.40 7.29 -9.31
CA GLY A 336 9.95 6.33 -8.30
C GLY A 336 9.54 6.96 -6.99
N GLU A 337 9.73 6.22 -5.91
CA GLU A 337 9.21 6.51 -4.58
C GLU A 337 9.87 7.74 -3.88
N VAL A 338 10.89 8.35 -4.48
CA VAL A 338 11.43 9.64 -4.01
C VAL A 338 10.47 10.80 -4.24
N LEU A 339 9.55 10.64 -5.19
CA LEU A 339 8.47 11.58 -5.50
C LEU A 339 7.31 11.43 -4.51
N ASP A 340 6.50 12.48 -4.33
CA ASP A 340 5.23 12.42 -3.57
C ASP A 340 4.17 11.62 -4.37
N ILE A 341 4.50 10.37 -4.69
CA ILE A 341 3.61 9.38 -5.30
C ILE A 341 3.67 8.14 -4.44
N ASP A 342 2.52 7.70 -3.98
CA ASP A 342 2.40 6.37 -3.40
C ASP A 342 1.05 5.75 -3.73
N ALA A 343 1.03 4.45 -3.74
CA ALA A 343 -0.12 3.64 -4.12
C ALA A 343 -0.46 2.63 -3.04
N VAL A 344 -1.66 2.06 -3.14
CA VAL A 344 -2.05 0.89 -2.35
C VAL A 344 -1.21 -0.34 -2.75
N THR A 345 -1.35 -1.43 -1.99
CA THR A 345 -0.75 -2.72 -2.34
C THR A 345 -1.31 -3.25 -3.66
N GLY A 346 -0.53 -4.04 -4.42
CA GLY A 346 -0.98 -4.66 -5.66
C GLY A 346 -0.11 -4.38 -6.90
N GLY A 347 1.19 -4.06 -6.73
CA GLY A 347 2.11 -3.80 -7.84
C GLY A 347 2.15 -2.35 -8.34
N PHE A 348 1.23 -1.49 -7.86
CA PHE A 348 1.07 -0.11 -8.34
C PHE A 348 2.27 0.79 -8.03
N ASN A 349 2.94 0.62 -6.89
CA ASN A 349 4.14 1.39 -6.54
C ASN A 349 5.31 1.08 -7.48
N LEU A 350 5.50 -0.19 -7.86
CA LEU A 350 6.49 -0.55 -8.87
C LEU A 350 6.11 0.00 -10.24
N GLN A 351 4.82 -0.07 -10.64
CA GLN A 351 4.38 0.55 -11.88
C GLN A 351 4.68 2.05 -11.93
N ALA A 352 4.50 2.77 -10.83
CA ALA A 352 4.85 4.19 -10.76
C ALA A 352 6.37 4.40 -10.96
N ALA A 353 7.20 3.54 -10.37
CA ALA A 353 8.65 3.60 -10.57
C ALA A 353 9.04 3.34 -12.02
N TRP A 354 8.45 2.34 -12.68
CA TRP A 354 8.69 2.04 -14.08
C TRP A 354 8.26 3.17 -15.01
N SER A 355 7.03 3.68 -14.83
CA SER A 355 6.48 4.73 -15.69
C SER A 355 7.23 6.06 -15.54
N THR A 356 7.67 6.42 -14.33
CA THR A 356 8.49 7.62 -14.11
C THR A 356 9.90 7.46 -14.67
N ALA A 357 10.52 6.28 -14.54
CA ALA A 357 11.83 6.00 -15.12
C ALA A 357 11.80 6.04 -16.66
N PHE A 358 10.74 5.49 -17.27
CA PHE A 358 10.55 5.57 -18.72
C PHE A 358 10.42 7.03 -19.19
N ALA A 359 9.67 7.87 -18.45
CA ALA A 359 9.51 9.28 -18.81
C ALA A 359 10.85 10.03 -18.80
N VAL A 360 11.73 9.77 -17.82
CA VAL A 360 13.10 10.32 -17.81
C VAL A 360 13.88 9.82 -19.03
N ALA A 361 13.89 8.51 -19.27
CA ALA A 361 14.65 7.93 -20.37
C ALA A 361 14.20 8.40 -21.77
N ALA A 362 12.91 8.72 -21.92
CA ALA A 362 12.35 9.25 -23.17
C ALA A 362 12.61 10.75 -23.36
N GLY A 363 12.93 11.48 -22.30
CA GLY A 363 13.21 12.92 -22.30
C GLY A 363 14.70 13.27 -22.42
N LEU A 364 15.61 12.32 -22.12
CA LEU A 364 17.07 12.45 -22.26
C LEU A 364 17.52 12.12 -23.68
#